data_5b6a3f2d60e28674b914bbc8e2622880
#
_entry.id   5b6a3f2d60e28674b914bbc8e2622880
#
_cell.length_a   1.000
_cell.length_b   1.000
_cell.length_c   1.000
_cell.angle_alpha   90.00
_cell.angle_beta   90.00
_cell.angle_gamma   90.00
#
_symmetry.space_group_name_H-M   'P 1'
#
loop_
_entity.id
_entity.type
_entity.pdbx_description
1 polymer ?
#
loop_
_entity_poly.entity_id
_entity_poly.type
_entity_poly.pdbx_seq_one_letter_code
_entity_poly.pdbx_strand_id
1 'polypeptide(L)'
;MDDITKMTNWDDVLAGLGAIETGATTRIDEAELLAHLSKRVKGQDAILKDMAKFICVQAAKESRDKPIANLIFLGPTATGKTELAKALAEFLFKDEKAMIRFDGGEFTSAESISRLIGSSVGYIGSEQGGQLTRPVMANPRRLIVFDEIDKAHPSISDLFLGLMGEARVTEQATGKTVNYSQCVIILTSNAHYQEIGEIQKQITDYHEMVNAVKGYMAETKDFRPEILGRVDKVYVFRPLEGIVLAQIAVLKLSNLANEYKLTLEYVAPELVIQALRASQKRNQFGIRDLKSILDGMFGEQLMHARRNGATQVRLVVGEDGTAVIRNASQSGSAGSAALK
;
A
#
# COMPACT_ATOMS: atom_id res chain seq x y z
N MET A 1 42.28 13.00 -31.13
CA MET A 1 41.70 12.83 -29.80
C MET A 1 40.59 13.84 -29.69
N ASP A 2 39.37 13.38 -29.81
CA ASP A 2 38.20 14.25 -29.67
C ASP A 2 38.13 14.76 -28.23
N ASP A 3 38.07 16.08 -28.11
CA ASP A 3 38.06 16.76 -26.81
C ASP A 3 36.72 16.57 -26.14
N ILE A 4 36.55 15.43 -25.44
CA ILE A 4 35.30 15.04 -24.73
C ILE A 4 34.89 16.08 -23.70
N THR A 5 35.81 16.99 -23.28
CA THR A 5 35.50 18.06 -22.33
C THR A 5 34.52 19.08 -22.87
N LYS A 6 34.34 19.16 -24.22
CA LYS A 6 33.40 20.06 -24.89
C LYS A 6 32.04 19.41 -25.23
N MET A 7 31.89 18.11 -24.98
CA MET A 7 30.69 17.36 -25.38
C MET A 7 29.53 17.48 -24.38
N THR A 8 29.81 17.95 -23.14
CA THR A 8 28.78 18.17 -22.11
C THR A 8 29.24 19.23 -21.11
N ASN A 9 28.30 19.74 -20.31
CA ASN A 9 28.60 20.58 -19.14
C ASN A 9 29.01 19.69 -17.96
N TRP A 10 30.30 19.60 -17.71
CA TRP A 10 30.87 18.75 -16.66
C TRP A 10 30.51 19.22 -15.24
N ASP A 11 30.22 20.49 -15.04
CA ASP A 11 29.78 21.02 -13.75
C ASP A 11 28.38 20.51 -13.41
N ASP A 12 27.49 20.45 -14.41
CA ASP A 12 26.15 19.84 -14.24
C ASP A 12 26.24 18.32 -14.04
N VAL A 13 27.17 17.65 -14.73
CA VAL A 13 27.44 16.21 -14.53
C VAL A 13 27.97 15.95 -13.12
N LEU A 14 28.94 16.74 -12.65
CA LEU A 14 29.50 16.62 -11.30
C LEU A 14 28.47 16.91 -10.24
N ALA A 15 27.62 17.93 -10.41
CA ALA A 15 26.49 18.21 -9.52
C ALA A 15 25.49 17.04 -9.49
N GLY A 16 25.20 16.44 -10.66
CA GLY A 16 24.34 15.27 -10.77
C GLY A 16 24.95 14.02 -10.13
N LEU A 17 26.24 13.78 -10.31
CA LEU A 17 26.97 12.69 -9.67
C LEU A 17 27.06 12.86 -8.15
N GLY A 18 27.32 14.07 -7.67
CA GLY A 18 27.27 14.39 -6.24
C GLY A 18 25.89 14.12 -5.63
N ALA A 19 24.81 14.40 -6.35
CA ALA A 19 23.44 14.04 -5.93
C ALA A 19 23.20 12.53 -5.93
N ILE A 20 23.84 11.77 -6.81
CA ILE A 20 23.77 10.30 -6.86
C ILE A 20 24.60 9.70 -5.72
N GLU A 21 25.81 10.19 -5.47
CA GLU A 21 26.71 9.67 -4.44
C GLU A 21 26.27 10.03 -3.02
N THR A 22 25.71 11.23 -2.80
CA THR A 22 25.24 11.67 -1.48
C THR A 22 23.88 11.10 -1.11
N GLY A 23 23.22 10.34 -2.02
CA GLY A 23 21.86 9.85 -1.77
C GLY A 23 20.92 11.03 -1.49
N ALA A 24 21.04 12.10 -2.28
CA ALA A 24 20.28 13.34 -2.10
C ALA A 24 18.84 12.99 -1.75
N THR A 25 18.44 13.32 -0.55
CA THR A 25 17.09 13.12 -0.04
C THR A 25 16.17 13.90 -0.99
N THR A 26 15.57 13.20 -1.93
CA THR A 26 14.63 13.82 -2.88
C THR A 26 13.58 14.50 -2.04
N ARG A 27 13.55 15.83 -2.06
CA ARG A 27 12.59 16.60 -1.27
C ARG A 27 11.21 16.18 -1.73
N ILE A 28 10.51 15.47 -0.86
CA ILE A 28 9.17 14.95 -1.14
C ILE A 28 8.21 16.12 -1.06
N ASP A 29 7.44 16.36 -2.11
CA ASP A 29 6.34 17.30 -2.11
C ASP A 29 5.10 16.65 -1.47
N GLU A 30 4.52 17.32 -0.46
CA GLU A 30 3.35 16.82 0.28
C GLU A 30 2.12 16.67 -0.64
N ALA A 31 1.89 17.65 -1.53
CA ALA A 31 0.74 17.62 -2.41
C ALA A 31 0.86 16.52 -3.47
N GLU A 32 2.08 16.29 -3.98
CA GLU A 32 2.36 15.20 -4.92
C GLU A 32 2.15 13.84 -4.25
N LEU A 33 2.67 13.65 -3.04
CA LEU A 33 2.47 12.42 -2.27
C LEU A 33 0.98 12.18 -2.00
N LEU A 34 0.26 13.21 -1.49
CA LEU A 34 -1.17 13.10 -1.22
C LEU A 34 -1.96 12.74 -2.49
N ALA A 35 -1.67 13.40 -3.61
CA ALA A 35 -2.32 13.11 -4.89
C ALA A 35 -2.06 11.67 -5.35
N HIS A 36 -0.82 11.18 -5.20
CA HIS A 36 -0.46 9.81 -5.53
C HIS A 36 -1.23 8.78 -4.66
N LEU A 37 -1.23 8.97 -3.34
CA LEU A 37 -1.94 8.08 -2.42
C LEU A 37 -3.45 8.09 -2.69
N SER A 38 -4.05 9.25 -2.95
CA SER A 38 -5.49 9.43 -3.20
C SER A 38 -5.97 8.80 -4.52
N LYS A 39 -5.08 8.59 -5.49
CA LYS A 39 -5.40 7.84 -6.71
C LYS A 39 -5.72 6.38 -6.41
N ARG A 40 -4.97 5.76 -5.50
CA ARG A 40 -5.04 4.32 -5.21
C ARG A 40 -5.94 3.98 -4.02
N VAL A 41 -6.02 4.84 -3.01
CA VAL A 41 -6.77 4.60 -1.77
C VAL A 41 -7.94 5.57 -1.67
N LYS A 42 -9.15 5.04 -1.41
CA LYS A 42 -10.39 5.80 -1.29
C LYS A 42 -10.99 5.66 0.09
N GLY A 43 -11.66 6.72 0.57
CA GLY A 43 -12.41 6.72 1.83
C GLY A 43 -11.57 6.79 3.10
N GLN A 44 -10.29 7.12 2.98
CA GLN A 44 -9.36 7.27 4.11
C GLN A 44 -8.69 8.65 4.12
N ASP A 45 -9.40 9.70 3.72
CA ASP A 45 -8.83 11.02 3.41
C ASP A 45 -8.06 11.64 4.58
N ALA A 46 -8.53 11.47 5.81
CA ALA A 46 -7.84 11.96 7.01
C ALA A 46 -6.48 11.28 7.20
N ILE A 47 -6.43 9.95 6.99
CA ILE A 47 -5.18 9.16 7.05
C ILE A 47 -4.22 9.65 5.97
N LEU A 48 -4.69 9.80 4.73
CA LEU A 48 -3.83 10.16 3.59
C LEU A 48 -3.20 11.54 3.79
N LYS A 49 -3.96 12.52 4.29
CA LYS A 49 -3.47 13.87 4.58
C LYS A 49 -2.42 13.88 5.69
N ASP A 50 -2.71 13.24 6.83
CA ASP A 50 -1.76 13.18 7.95
C ASP A 50 -0.50 12.40 7.55
N MET A 51 -0.65 11.29 6.82
CA MET A 51 0.48 10.49 6.35
C MET A 51 1.37 11.26 5.38
N ALA A 52 0.80 11.96 4.40
CA ALA A 52 1.57 12.74 3.44
C ALA A 52 2.43 13.78 4.17
N LYS A 53 1.82 14.57 5.05
CA LYS A 53 2.54 15.54 5.88
C LYS A 53 3.62 14.89 6.74
N PHE A 54 3.28 13.81 7.45
CA PHE A 54 4.20 13.11 8.35
C PHE A 54 5.41 12.54 7.60
N ILE A 55 5.17 11.83 6.49
CA ILE A 55 6.24 11.21 5.69
C ILE A 55 7.17 12.27 5.09
N CYS A 56 6.64 13.39 4.59
CA CYS A 56 7.47 14.50 4.09
C CYS A 56 8.44 15.01 5.15
N VAL A 57 7.94 15.22 6.38
CA VAL A 57 8.77 15.68 7.51
C VAL A 57 9.83 14.64 7.87
N GLN A 58 9.44 13.36 7.94
CA GLN A 58 10.38 12.30 8.28
C GLN A 58 11.42 12.08 7.18
N ALA A 59 11.02 12.06 5.93
CA ALA A 59 11.93 11.87 4.81
C ALA A 59 12.96 13.00 4.64
N ALA A 60 12.63 14.21 5.09
CA ALA A 60 13.55 15.36 5.02
C ALA A 60 14.70 15.32 6.04
N LYS A 61 14.68 14.40 7.02
CA LYS A 61 15.76 14.29 7.99
C LYS A 61 17.02 13.70 7.34
N GLU A 62 18.15 14.36 7.48
CA GLU A 62 19.43 13.92 6.91
C GLU A 62 20.11 12.82 7.74
N SER A 63 19.95 12.84 9.06
CA SER A 63 20.51 11.83 9.97
C SER A 63 19.40 11.14 10.75
N ARG A 64 19.50 9.80 10.88
CA ARG A 64 18.52 8.96 11.58
C ARG A 64 19.19 7.83 12.34
N ASP A 65 18.73 7.65 13.56
CA ASP A 65 19.02 6.49 14.42
C ASP A 65 17.87 5.46 14.41
N LYS A 66 16.74 5.81 13.77
CA LYS A 66 15.52 4.99 13.64
C LYS A 66 15.12 4.87 12.17
N PRO A 67 14.19 3.96 11.83
CA PRO A 67 13.59 3.90 10.51
C PRO A 67 12.96 5.26 10.10
N ILE A 68 12.74 5.47 8.81
CA ILE A 68 12.06 6.68 8.30
C ILE A 68 10.74 6.89 9.03
N ALA A 69 9.98 5.81 9.20
CA ALA A 69 8.72 5.81 9.94
C ALA A 69 8.42 4.43 10.49
N ASN A 70 7.87 4.40 11.71
CA ASN A 70 7.30 3.22 12.35
C ASN A 70 5.79 3.43 12.49
N LEU A 71 4.99 2.70 11.75
CA LEU A 71 3.55 2.91 11.62
C LEU A 71 2.76 1.69 12.08
N ILE A 72 1.59 1.91 12.69
CA ILE A 72 0.58 0.85 12.90
C ILE A 72 -0.68 1.20 12.10
N PHE A 73 -1.20 0.22 11.35
CA PHE A 73 -2.46 0.29 10.64
C PHE A 73 -3.49 -0.64 11.30
N LEU A 74 -4.50 -0.05 11.90
CA LEU A 74 -5.59 -0.76 12.59
C LEU A 74 -6.89 -0.68 11.78
N GLY A 75 -7.74 -1.67 11.92
CA GLY A 75 -9.09 -1.64 11.34
C GLY A 75 -9.46 -2.90 10.57
N PRO A 76 -10.70 -2.97 10.06
CA PRO A 76 -11.23 -4.16 9.38
C PRO A 76 -10.41 -4.60 8.18
N THR A 77 -10.59 -5.85 7.76
CA THR A 77 -10.02 -6.35 6.51
C THR A 77 -10.56 -5.58 5.31
N ALA A 78 -9.79 -5.52 4.23
CA ALA A 78 -10.17 -4.90 2.96
C ALA A 78 -10.49 -3.39 3.02
N THR A 79 -9.97 -2.65 3.99
CA THR A 79 -10.14 -1.20 4.13
C THR A 79 -9.05 -0.37 3.42
N GLY A 80 -8.11 -1.05 2.76
CA GLY A 80 -7.05 -0.37 2.00
C GLY A 80 -5.68 -0.32 2.68
N LYS A 81 -5.47 -0.96 3.85
CA LYS A 81 -4.18 -0.97 4.57
C LYS A 81 -3.01 -1.39 3.68
N THR A 82 -3.11 -2.56 3.05
CA THR A 82 -2.07 -3.09 2.17
C THR A 82 -1.90 -2.25 0.89
N GLU A 83 -2.99 -1.71 0.35
CA GLU A 83 -2.94 -0.84 -0.83
C GLU A 83 -2.24 0.48 -0.53
N LEU A 84 -2.46 1.06 0.66
CA LEU A 84 -1.75 2.25 1.11
C LEU A 84 -0.25 2.00 1.27
N ALA A 85 0.13 0.84 1.83
CA ALA A 85 1.54 0.46 1.94
C ALA A 85 2.21 0.33 0.55
N LYS A 86 1.54 -0.29 -0.42
CA LYS A 86 2.02 -0.39 -1.81
C LYS A 86 2.18 0.98 -2.47
N ALA A 87 1.17 1.84 -2.37
CA ALA A 87 1.20 3.19 -2.91
C ALA A 87 2.35 4.01 -2.30
N LEU A 88 2.58 3.86 -0.99
CA LEU A 88 3.68 4.52 -0.30
C LEU A 88 5.05 4.00 -0.77
N ALA A 89 5.21 2.69 -0.94
CA ALA A 89 6.44 2.09 -1.46
C ALA A 89 6.76 2.56 -2.88
N GLU A 90 5.75 2.55 -3.75
CA GLU A 90 5.86 3.04 -5.13
C GLU A 90 6.30 4.51 -5.17
N PHE A 91 5.72 5.36 -4.33
CA PHE A 91 6.08 6.77 -4.30
C PHE A 91 7.49 7.00 -3.76
N LEU A 92 7.83 6.42 -2.59
CA LEU A 92 9.09 6.66 -1.90
C LEU A 92 10.29 6.05 -2.61
N PHE A 93 10.11 4.86 -3.17
CA PHE A 93 11.21 4.05 -3.71
C PHE A 93 11.11 3.86 -5.22
N LYS A 94 10.10 4.47 -5.86
CA LYS A 94 9.81 4.39 -7.31
C LYS A 94 9.59 2.95 -7.80
N ASP A 95 9.30 2.04 -6.88
CA ASP A 95 9.02 0.63 -7.17
C ASP A 95 8.09 0.03 -6.09
N GLU A 96 6.92 -0.45 -6.50
CA GLU A 96 6.01 -1.18 -5.60
C GLU A 96 6.66 -2.44 -5.02
N LYS A 97 7.58 -3.07 -5.76
CA LYS A 97 8.34 -4.26 -5.32
C LYS A 97 9.37 -3.95 -4.23
N ALA A 98 9.62 -2.67 -3.93
CA ALA A 98 10.38 -2.28 -2.75
C ALA A 98 9.65 -2.64 -1.44
N MET A 99 8.35 -2.95 -1.51
CA MET A 99 7.60 -3.47 -0.38
C MET A 99 7.91 -4.96 -0.15
N ILE A 100 8.28 -5.30 1.10
CA ILE A 100 8.41 -6.67 1.58
C ILE A 100 7.28 -6.90 2.59
N ARG A 101 6.54 -7.99 2.43
CA ARG A 101 5.41 -8.32 3.31
C ARG A 101 5.65 -9.65 3.99
N PHE A 102 5.42 -9.67 5.30
CA PHE A 102 5.40 -10.85 6.17
C PHE A 102 4.00 -10.99 6.75
N ASP A 103 3.45 -12.20 6.71
CA ASP A 103 2.16 -12.51 7.35
C ASP A 103 2.40 -13.01 8.75
N GLY A 104 1.81 -12.36 9.76
CA GLY A 104 1.95 -12.75 11.18
C GLY A 104 1.51 -14.19 11.44
N GLY A 105 0.54 -14.70 10.69
CA GLY A 105 0.10 -16.09 10.76
C GLY A 105 1.16 -17.12 10.38
N GLU A 106 2.24 -16.72 9.69
CA GLU A 106 3.38 -17.59 9.39
C GLU A 106 4.41 -17.66 10.54
N PHE A 107 4.29 -16.79 11.54
CA PHE A 107 5.25 -16.63 12.64
C PHE A 107 4.63 -16.97 14.00
N THR A 108 3.90 -18.08 14.08
CA THR A 108 3.15 -18.53 15.26
C THR A 108 3.99 -19.29 16.30
N SER A 109 5.26 -19.59 16.01
CA SER A 109 6.19 -20.22 16.92
C SER A 109 7.46 -19.38 17.12
N ALA A 110 8.15 -19.56 18.23
CA ALA A 110 9.40 -18.85 18.51
C ALA A 110 10.50 -19.19 17.49
N GLU A 111 10.54 -20.43 16.99
CA GLU A 111 11.51 -20.89 16.00
C GLU A 111 11.31 -20.20 14.63
N SER A 112 10.10 -19.78 14.32
CA SER A 112 9.79 -19.12 13.05
C SER A 112 10.52 -17.79 12.86
N ILE A 113 10.98 -17.14 13.94
CA ILE A 113 11.78 -15.92 13.89
C ILE A 113 13.10 -16.12 13.15
N SER A 114 13.69 -17.31 13.25
CA SER A 114 14.92 -17.65 12.50
C SER A 114 14.75 -17.49 10.99
N ARG A 115 13.55 -17.64 10.46
CA ARG A 115 13.26 -17.38 9.04
C ARG A 115 13.43 -15.91 8.68
N LEU A 116 13.17 -14.98 9.62
CA LEU A 116 13.32 -13.54 9.41
C LEU A 116 14.78 -13.09 9.46
N ILE A 117 15.54 -13.58 10.44
CA ILE A 117 16.89 -13.10 10.75
C ILE A 117 18.00 -14.09 10.38
N GLY A 118 17.66 -15.22 9.79
CA GLY A 118 18.58 -16.31 9.47
C GLY A 118 18.78 -17.29 10.63
N SER A 119 19.27 -18.47 10.33
CA SER A 119 19.64 -19.50 11.32
C SER A 119 21.13 -19.40 11.60
N SER A 120 21.53 -19.72 12.84
CA SER A 120 22.96 -19.74 13.24
C SER A 120 23.76 -20.72 12.39
N VAL A 121 25.05 -20.43 12.22
CA VAL A 121 25.99 -21.30 11.48
C VAL A 121 25.95 -22.72 12.01
N GLY A 122 25.86 -23.68 11.10
CA GLY A 122 25.80 -25.13 11.46
C GLY A 122 24.39 -25.72 11.50
N TYR A 123 23.36 -24.93 11.40
CA TYR A 123 21.97 -25.42 11.21
C TYR A 123 21.61 -25.55 9.73
N ILE A 124 20.75 -26.52 9.41
CA ILE A 124 20.23 -26.70 8.04
C ILE A 124 19.53 -25.41 7.59
N GLY A 125 19.95 -24.89 6.43
CA GLY A 125 19.38 -23.66 5.84
C GLY A 125 20.05 -22.35 6.30
N SER A 126 21.10 -22.40 7.12
CA SER A 126 21.87 -21.19 7.51
C SER A 126 22.45 -20.42 6.32
N GLU A 127 22.74 -21.10 5.20
CA GLU A 127 23.25 -20.45 3.96
C GLU A 127 22.21 -19.57 3.25
N GLN A 128 20.92 -19.77 3.53
CA GLN A 128 19.85 -19.01 2.86
C GLN A 128 19.74 -17.57 3.37
N GLY A 129 20.22 -17.29 4.60
CA GLY A 129 20.06 -16.00 5.27
C GLY A 129 18.60 -15.69 5.64
N GLY A 130 18.38 -14.57 6.33
CA GLY A 130 17.05 -14.18 6.78
C GLY A 130 16.21 -13.52 5.69
N GLN A 131 14.92 -13.84 5.68
CA GLN A 131 13.96 -13.25 4.73
C GLN A 131 13.78 -11.74 4.92
N LEU A 132 13.99 -11.23 6.13
CA LEU A 132 13.96 -9.80 6.46
C LEU A 132 15.33 -9.14 6.23
N THR A 133 16.40 -9.79 6.67
CA THR A 133 17.75 -9.19 6.68
C THR A 133 18.37 -9.13 5.28
N ARG A 134 18.28 -10.20 4.52
CA ARG A 134 18.94 -10.32 3.21
C ARG A 134 18.45 -9.29 2.18
N PRO A 135 17.13 -9.05 1.99
CA PRO A 135 16.68 -8.03 1.03
C PRO A 135 17.11 -6.61 1.41
N VAL A 136 17.20 -6.31 2.73
CA VAL A 136 17.61 -4.98 3.22
C VAL A 136 19.12 -4.82 3.11
N MET A 137 19.91 -5.88 3.31
CA MET A 137 21.35 -5.86 3.01
C MET A 137 21.64 -5.56 1.53
N ALA A 138 20.83 -6.11 0.63
CA ALA A 138 20.98 -5.87 -0.82
C ALA A 138 20.52 -4.45 -1.22
N ASN A 139 19.46 -3.93 -0.62
CA ASN A 139 18.97 -2.57 -0.82
C ASN A 139 18.26 -2.08 0.46
N PRO A 140 18.83 -1.09 1.17
CA PRO A 140 18.28 -0.61 2.43
C PRO A 140 17.00 0.24 2.27
N ARG A 141 16.67 0.68 1.06
CA ARG A 141 15.47 1.47 0.78
C ARG A 141 14.27 0.56 0.57
N ARG A 142 13.62 0.15 1.66
CA ARG A 142 12.50 -0.80 1.66
C ARG A 142 11.35 -0.31 2.52
N LEU A 143 10.13 -0.70 2.13
CA LEU A 143 8.95 -0.65 2.97
C LEU A 143 8.64 -2.06 3.45
N ILE A 144 8.63 -2.26 4.77
CA ILE A 144 8.47 -3.57 5.39
C ILE A 144 7.12 -3.59 6.09
N VAL A 145 6.27 -4.53 5.70
CA VAL A 145 4.93 -4.73 6.28
C VAL A 145 4.90 -6.04 7.03
N PHE A 146 4.59 -5.99 8.32
CA PHE A 146 4.19 -7.14 9.11
C PHE A 146 2.67 -7.13 9.21
N ASP A 147 2.03 -7.96 8.40
CA ASP A 147 0.56 -8.00 8.27
C ASP A 147 -0.03 -8.96 9.30
N GLU A 148 -1.17 -8.58 9.90
CA GLU A 148 -1.88 -9.38 10.93
C GLU A 148 -0.95 -9.80 12.09
N ILE A 149 -0.19 -8.85 12.63
CA ILE A 149 0.84 -9.10 13.65
C ILE A 149 0.26 -9.64 14.97
N ASP A 150 -1.03 -9.40 15.21
CA ASP A 150 -1.79 -9.96 16.33
C ASP A 150 -1.83 -11.51 16.33
N LYS A 151 -1.57 -12.15 15.19
CA LYS A 151 -1.47 -13.61 15.06
C LYS A 151 -0.08 -14.18 15.34
N ALA A 152 0.94 -13.34 15.38
CA ALA A 152 2.31 -13.78 15.53
C ALA A 152 2.64 -14.17 16.97
N HIS A 153 3.66 -15.05 17.13
CA HIS A 153 4.15 -15.42 18.44
C HIS A 153 4.72 -14.20 19.19
N PRO A 154 4.46 -14.05 20.51
CA PRO A 154 4.91 -12.89 21.27
C PRO A 154 6.42 -12.59 21.21
N SER A 155 7.26 -13.58 20.97
CA SER A 155 8.71 -13.40 20.85
C SER A 155 9.14 -12.56 19.64
N ILE A 156 8.27 -12.36 18.62
CA ILE A 156 8.54 -11.45 17.50
C ILE A 156 8.68 -10.00 17.98
N SER A 157 8.09 -9.68 19.12
CA SER A 157 8.17 -8.35 19.72
C SER A 157 9.61 -7.93 20.03
N ASP A 158 10.47 -8.89 20.40
CA ASP A 158 11.87 -8.60 20.70
C ASP A 158 12.65 -8.18 19.44
N LEU A 159 12.31 -8.77 18.28
CA LEU A 159 12.82 -8.32 17.00
C LEU A 159 12.41 -6.86 16.69
N PHE A 160 11.16 -6.51 16.98
CA PHE A 160 10.66 -5.13 16.74
C PHE A 160 11.34 -4.11 17.65
N LEU A 161 11.77 -4.48 18.85
CA LEU A 161 12.49 -3.55 19.73
C LEU A 161 13.81 -3.09 19.10
N GLY A 162 14.58 -3.98 18.49
CA GLY A 162 15.79 -3.59 17.75
C GLY A 162 15.48 -2.90 16.44
N LEU A 163 14.55 -3.44 15.64
CA LEU A 163 14.18 -2.94 14.33
C LEU A 163 13.62 -1.50 14.37
N MET A 164 12.63 -1.25 15.23
CA MET A 164 11.93 0.03 15.31
C MET A 164 12.64 1.04 16.22
N GLY A 165 13.39 0.57 17.23
CA GLY A 165 14.05 1.43 18.21
C GLY A 165 15.42 1.93 17.76
N GLU A 166 16.24 1.03 17.21
CA GLU A 166 17.63 1.29 16.86
C GLU A 166 17.91 1.13 15.36
N ALA A 167 16.89 0.85 14.55
CA ALA A 167 17.01 0.54 13.12
C ALA A 167 18.06 -0.54 12.82
N ARG A 168 18.22 -1.52 13.71
CA ARG A 168 19.27 -2.56 13.61
C ARG A 168 18.72 -3.95 13.91
N VAL A 169 19.12 -4.92 13.10
CA VAL A 169 18.89 -6.35 13.34
C VAL A 169 20.15 -7.10 12.94
N THR A 170 20.59 -8.01 13.79
CA THR A 170 21.75 -8.88 13.48
C THR A 170 21.28 -10.09 12.71
N GLU A 171 21.83 -10.30 11.52
CA GLU A 171 21.67 -11.53 10.75
C GLU A 171 22.43 -12.67 11.45
N GLN A 172 21.74 -13.73 11.85
CA GLN A 172 22.35 -14.81 12.62
C GLN A 172 23.27 -15.71 11.80
N ALA A 173 23.01 -15.83 10.49
CA ALA A 173 23.85 -16.65 9.62
C ALA A 173 25.26 -16.07 9.40
N THR A 174 25.39 -14.76 9.38
CA THR A 174 26.64 -14.06 9.07
C THR A 174 27.21 -13.26 10.23
N GLY A 175 26.42 -13.05 11.30
CA GLY A 175 26.77 -12.15 12.40
C GLY A 175 26.79 -10.66 12.03
N LYS A 176 26.37 -10.29 10.79
CA LYS A 176 26.36 -8.90 10.33
C LYS A 176 25.16 -8.15 10.87
N THR A 177 25.38 -6.93 11.34
CA THR A 177 24.31 -6.01 11.70
C THR A 177 23.79 -5.31 10.46
N VAL A 178 22.49 -5.42 10.23
CA VAL A 178 21.78 -4.81 9.10
C VAL A 178 21.13 -3.51 9.56
N ASN A 179 21.27 -2.44 8.76
CA ASN A 179 20.77 -1.11 9.07
C ASN A 179 19.43 -0.87 8.36
N TYR A 180 18.42 -0.47 9.13
CA TYR A 180 17.04 -0.18 8.67
C TYR A 180 16.68 1.31 8.72
N SER A 181 17.64 2.21 8.91
CA SER A 181 17.36 3.66 9.00
C SER A 181 16.74 4.25 7.73
N GLN A 182 16.89 3.58 6.59
CA GLN A 182 16.27 3.96 5.32
C GLN A 182 14.96 3.21 5.00
N CYS A 183 14.47 2.41 5.94
CA CYS A 183 13.24 1.65 5.79
C CYS A 183 12.04 2.42 6.37
N VAL A 184 10.85 2.08 5.87
CA VAL A 184 9.55 2.36 6.52
C VAL A 184 9.03 1.04 7.07
N ILE A 185 8.66 1.01 8.35
CA ILE A 185 8.12 -0.18 9.02
C ILE A 185 6.63 0.03 9.26
N ILE A 186 5.82 -0.93 8.83
CA ILE A 186 4.36 -0.91 9.02
C ILE A 186 3.95 -2.23 9.69
N LEU A 187 3.28 -2.11 10.82
CA LEU A 187 2.59 -3.22 11.46
C LEU A 187 1.10 -3.09 11.14
N THR A 188 0.42 -4.17 10.76
CA THR A 188 -1.04 -4.14 10.61
C THR A 188 -1.70 -5.09 11.60
N SER A 189 -2.90 -4.74 12.05
CA SER A 189 -3.75 -5.61 12.84
C SER A 189 -5.23 -5.43 12.47
N ASN A 190 -5.95 -6.53 12.52
CA ASN A 190 -7.40 -6.57 12.40
C ASN A 190 -8.05 -6.91 13.76
N ALA A 191 -7.26 -7.07 14.83
CA ALA A 191 -7.78 -7.35 16.15
C ALA A 191 -8.71 -6.21 16.61
N HIS A 192 -9.72 -6.55 17.40
CA HIS A 192 -10.66 -5.62 18.04
C HIS A 192 -11.33 -4.63 17.07
N TYR A 193 -11.51 -5.00 15.80
CA TYR A 193 -12.09 -4.08 14.80
C TYR A 193 -13.52 -3.67 15.14
N GLN A 194 -14.26 -4.48 15.92
CA GLN A 194 -15.63 -4.16 16.36
C GLN A 194 -15.61 -3.08 17.44
N GLU A 195 -14.79 -3.25 18.46
CA GLU A 195 -14.62 -2.30 19.56
C GLU A 195 -14.01 -0.98 19.07
N ILE A 196 -13.02 -1.06 18.20
CA ILE A 196 -12.46 0.11 17.51
C ILE A 196 -13.55 0.80 16.68
N GLY A 197 -14.43 0.04 16.02
CA GLY A 197 -15.57 0.56 15.28
C GLY A 197 -16.56 1.33 16.16
N GLU A 198 -16.80 0.88 17.39
CA GLU A 198 -17.65 1.62 18.36
C GLU A 198 -16.98 2.93 18.81
N ILE A 199 -15.66 2.92 19.07
CA ILE A 199 -14.91 4.15 19.36
C ILE A 199 -15.01 5.14 18.20
N GLN A 200 -14.88 4.66 16.94
CA GLN A 200 -15.01 5.48 15.74
C GLN A 200 -16.38 6.12 15.55
N LYS A 201 -17.45 5.47 16.03
CA LYS A 201 -18.82 6.01 15.99
C LYS A 201 -19.04 7.10 17.05
N GLN A 202 -18.41 6.94 18.22
CA GLN A 202 -18.59 7.84 19.36
C GLN A 202 -17.75 9.12 19.23
N ILE A 203 -16.56 9.03 18.64
CA ILE A 203 -15.60 10.12 18.56
C ILE A 203 -15.43 10.54 17.09
N THR A 204 -15.92 11.73 16.75
CA THR A 204 -15.87 12.28 15.38
C THR A 204 -14.52 12.89 15.02
N ASP A 205 -13.84 13.54 15.99
CA ASP A 205 -12.50 14.07 15.77
C ASP A 205 -11.50 12.93 15.57
N TYR A 206 -10.74 13.00 14.47
CA TYR A 206 -9.83 11.92 14.10
C TYR A 206 -8.69 11.74 15.10
N HIS A 207 -8.14 12.82 15.64
CA HIS A 207 -7.00 12.75 16.55
C HIS A 207 -7.41 12.25 17.95
N GLU A 208 -8.55 12.70 18.43
CA GLU A 208 -9.13 12.19 19.69
C GLU A 208 -9.46 10.71 19.57
N MET A 209 -10.06 10.29 18.47
CA MET A 209 -10.39 8.91 18.18
C MET A 209 -9.13 8.03 18.15
N VAL A 210 -8.05 8.46 17.47
CA VAL A 210 -6.77 7.73 17.45
C VAL A 210 -6.18 7.60 18.85
N ASN A 211 -6.27 8.63 19.69
CA ASN A 211 -5.78 8.57 21.07
C ASN A 211 -6.59 7.60 21.93
N ALA A 212 -7.91 7.58 21.78
CA ALA A 212 -8.79 6.62 22.46
C ALA A 212 -8.48 5.17 22.03
N VAL A 213 -8.26 4.94 20.72
CA VAL A 213 -7.87 3.62 20.21
C VAL A 213 -6.50 3.20 20.74
N LYS A 214 -5.52 4.11 20.81
CA LYS A 214 -4.21 3.80 21.41
C LYS A 214 -4.34 3.40 22.89
N GLY A 215 -5.16 4.10 23.65
CA GLY A 215 -5.45 3.75 25.05
C GLY A 215 -6.04 2.34 25.15
N TYR A 216 -7.05 2.05 24.36
CA TYR A 216 -7.69 0.73 24.29
C TYR A 216 -6.68 -0.38 23.93
N MET A 217 -5.85 -0.19 22.90
CA MET A 217 -4.83 -1.17 22.48
C MET A 217 -3.77 -1.43 23.56
N ALA A 218 -3.44 -0.44 24.37
CA ALA A 218 -2.53 -0.60 25.51
C ALA A 218 -3.16 -1.46 26.63
N GLU A 219 -4.48 -1.35 26.84
CA GLU A 219 -5.23 -2.14 27.83
C GLU A 219 -5.39 -3.60 27.41
N THR A 220 -5.63 -3.88 26.14
CA THR A 220 -5.85 -5.24 25.59
C THR A 220 -4.58 -6.08 25.56
N LYS A 221 -3.40 -5.47 25.72
CA LYS A 221 -2.07 -6.13 25.68
C LYS A 221 -1.71 -6.80 24.36
N ASP A 222 -2.42 -6.52 23.27
CA ASP A 222 -2.09 -7.07 21.95
C ASP A 222 -0.75 -6.54 21.44
N PHE A 223 -0.41 -5.32 21.84
CA PHE A 223 0.91 -4.76 21.62
C PHE A 223 1.59 -4.47 22.96
N ARG A 224 2.82 -4.95 23.10
CA ARG A 224 3.63 -4.59 24.26
C ARG A 224 3.80 -3.06 24.34
N PRO A 225 3.70 -2.45 25.54
CA PRO A 225 3.86 -1.00 25.71
C PRO A 225 5.18 -0.47 25.11
N GLU A 226 6.24 -1.26 25.16
CA GLU A 226 7.54 -0.90 24.61
C GLU A 226 7.52 -0.76 23.09
N ILE A 227 6.67 -1.54 22.38
CA ILE A 227 6.48 -1.43 20.93
C ILE A 227 5.66 -0.17 20.63
N LEU A 228 4.55 0.05 21.36
CA LEU A 228 3.71 1.25 21.20
C LEU A 228 4.53 2.53 21.41
N GLY A 229 5.49 2.52 22.34
CA GLY A 229 6.43 3.62 22.58
C GLY A 229 7.42 3.89 21.43
N ARG A 230 7.59 2.95 20.49
CA ARG A 230 8.44 3.12 19.30
C ARG A 230 7.67 3.44 18.03
N VAL A 231 6.34 3.42 18.09
CA VAL A 231 5.46 3.75 16.97
C VAL A 231 5.33 5.27 16.84
N ASP A 232 5.63 5.79 15.67
CA ASP A 232 5.50 7.23 15.40
C ASP A 232 4.03 7.62 15.19
N LYS A 233 3.27 6.79 14.43
CA LYS A 233 1.87 7.06 14.11
C LYS A 233 1.04 5.77 14.12
N VAL A 234 -0.18 5.89 14.65
CA VAL A 234 -1.23 4.88 14.52
C VAL A 234 -2.31 5.42 13.58
N TYR A 235 -2.62 4.67 12.54
CA TYR A 235 -3.67 4.98 11.59
C TYR A 235 -4.83 4.00 11.73
N VAL A 236 -6.01 4.54 12.01
CA VAL A 236 -7.23 3.76 12.25
C VAL A 236 -8.13 3.84 11.02
N PHE A 237 -8.13 2.76 10.24
CA PHE A 237 -8.90 2.67 9.00
C PHE A 237 -10.38 2.49 9.29
N ARG A 238 -11.21 3.25 8.58
CA ARG A 238 -12.66 3.15 8.67
C ARG A 238 -13.19 2.07 7.73
N PRO A 239 -14.31 1.42 8.07
CA PRO A 239 -15.05 0.59 7.13
C PRO A 239 -15.36 1.38 5.85
N LEU A 240 -15.39 0.67 4.73
CA LEU A 240 -15.69 1.28 3.43
C LEU A 240 -17.18 1.10 3.12
N GLU A 241 -17.90 2.20 2.94
CA GLU A 241 -19.35 2.20 2.78
C GLU A 241 -19.81 3.18 1.68
N GLY A 242 -21.04 3.00 1.25
CA GLY A 242 -21.73 3.93 0.35
C GLY A 242 -20.97 4.23 -0.93
N ILE A 243 -20.79 5.51 -1.23
CA ILE A 243 -20.16 5.99 -2.47
C ILE A 243 -18.69 5.55 -2.60
N VAL A 244 -18.00 5.32 -1.48
CA VAL A 244 -16.59 4.88 -1.49
C VAL A 244 -16.47 3.50 -2.13
N LEU A 245 -17.41 2.59 -1.88
CA LEU A 245 -17.44 1.27 -2.53
C LEU A 245 -17.59 1.39 -4.04
N ALA A 246 -18.44 2.32 -4.51
CA ALA A 246 -18.60 2.59 -5.93
C ALA A 246 -17.31 3.17 -6.55
N GLN A 247 -16.64 4.10 -5.88
CA GLN A 247 -15.35 4.63 -6.32
C GLN A 247 -14.29 3.52 -6.45
N ILE A 248 -14.25 2.59 -5.49
CA ILE A 248 -13.32 1.45 -5.54
C ILE A 248 -13.69 0.49 -6.68
N ALA A 249 -14.98 0.26 -6.94
CA ALA A 249 -15.42 -0.58 -8.05
C ALA A 249 -14.98 0.00 -9.39
N VAL A 250 -15.16 1.30 -9.60
CA VAL A 250 -14.70 2.00 -10.81
C VAL A 250 -13.18 1.96 -10.93
N LEU A 251 -12.44 2.19 -9.84
CA LEU A 251 -10.98 2.11 -9.84
C LEU A 251 -10.48 0.70 -10.20
N LYS A 252 -11.08 -0.34 -9.61
CA LYS A 252 -10.72 -1.73 -9.94
C LYS A 252 -11.06 -2.09 -11.39
N LEU A 253 -12.17 -1.58 -11.90
CA LEU A 253 -12.57 -1.79 -13.29
C LEU A 253 -11.63 -1.06 -14.26
N SER A 254 -11.20 0.16 -13.93
CA SER A 254 -10.18 0.89 -14.68
C SER A 254 -8.86 0.11 -14.71
N ASN A 255 -8.44 -0.43 -13.57
CA ASN A 255 -7.23 -1.27 -13.50
C ASN A 255 -7.38 -2.56 -14.33
N LEU A 256 -8.54 -3.21 -14.29
CA LEU A 256 -8.84 -4.37 -15.12
C LEU A 256 -8.76 -4.03 -16.62
N ALA A 257 -9.35 -2.92 -17.06
CA ALA A 257 -9.23 -2.46 -18.44
C ALA A 257 -7.77 -2.22 -18.85
N ASN A 258 -6.96 -1.64 -17.95
CA ASN A 258 -5.53 -1.44 -18.20
C ASN A 258 -4.75 -2.77 -18.36
N GLU A 259 -5.15 -3.85 -17.69
CA GLU A 259 -4.57 -5.19 -17.90
C GLU A 259 -4.74 -5.66 -19.36
N TYR A 260 -5.83 -5.24 -20.03
CA TYR A 260 -6.08 -5.45 -21.47
C TYR A 260 -5.47 -4.34 -22.36
N LYS A 261 -4.70 -3.40 -21.81
CA LYS A 261 -4.18 -2.20 -22.50
C LYS A 261 -5.29 -1.32 -23.10
N LEU A 262 -6.39 -1.19 -22.37
CA LEU A 262 -7.54 -0.34 -22.68
C LEU A 262 -7.62 0.77 -21.64
N THR A 263 -7.93 1.99 -22.07
CA THR A 263 -8.28 3.11 -21.18
C THR A 263 -9.79 3.15 -21.01
N LEU A 264 -10.25 3.04 -19.76
CA LEU A 264 -11.67 3.16 -19.43
C LEU A 264 -12.04 4.62 -19.26
N GLU A 265 -12.89 5.15 -20.13
CA GLU A 265 -13.35 6.56 -20.09
C GLU A 265 -14.64 6.74 -19.28
N TYR A 266 -15.52 5.75 -19.32
CA TYR A 266 -16.84 5.87 -18.69
C TYR A 266 -17.37 4.48 -18.31
N VAL A 267 -18.11 4.45 -17.20
CA VAL A 267 -18.91 3.30 -16.77
C VAL A 267 -20.30 3.78 -16.39
N ALA A 268 -21.32 3.13 -16.94
CA ALA A 268 -22.70 3.41 -16.57
C ALA A 268 -22.93 3.07 -15.07
N PRO A 269 -23.59 3.96 -14.31
CA PRO A 269 -23.83 3.77 -12.88
C PRO A 269 -24.52 2.45 -12.53
N GLU A 270 -25.42 1.98 -13.39
CA GLU A 270 -26.18 0.74 -13.25
C GLU A 270 -25.24 -0.48 -13.17
N LEU A 271 -24.18 -0.49 -13.99
CA LEU A 271 -23.18 -1.57 -14.02
C LEU A 271 -22.33 -1.58 -12.75
N VAL A 272 -22.00 -0.40 -12.21
CA VAL A 272 -21.29 -0.29 -10.92
C VAL A 272 -22.17 -0.83 -9.80
N ILE A 273 -23.44 -0.45 -9.76
CA ILE A 273 -24.40 -0.92 -8.76
C ILE A 273 -24.62 -2.43 -8.90
N GLN A 274 -24.70 -2.96 -10.11
CA GLN A 274 -24.83 -4.41 -10.37
C GLN A 274 -23.63 -5.17 -9.83
N ALA A 275 -22.41 -4.70 -10.08
CA ALA A 275 -21.18 -5.31 -9.57
C ALA A 275 -21.14 -5.31 -8.02
N LEU A 276 -21.52 -4.20 -7.39
CA LEU A 276 -21.59 -4.10 -5.94
C LEU A 276 -22.63 -5.04 -5.34
N ARG A 277 -23.83 -5.14 -5.93
CA ARG A 277 -24.86 -6.10 -5.51
C ARG A 277 -24.39 -7.55 -5.65
N ALA A 278 -23.67 -7.89 -6.73
CA ALA A 278 -23.10 -9.20 -6.94
C ALA A 278 -22.03 -9.54 -5.87
N SER A 279 -21.23 -8.54 -5.50
CA SER A 279 -20.23 -8.66 -4.44
C SER A 279 -20.87 -8.91 -3.07
N GLN A 280 -21.92 -8.18 -2.71
CA GLN A 280 -22.64 -8.37 -1.45
C GLN A 280 -23.30 -9.75 -1.31
N LYS A 281 -23.82 -10.31 -2.41
CA LYS A 281 -24.45 -11.62 -2.42
C LYS A 281 -23.47 -12.79 -2.23
N ARG A 282 -22.20 -12.64 -2.61
CA ARG A 282 -21.22 -13.74 -2.57
C ARG A 282 -20.55 -13.91 -1.23
N ASN A 283 -20.32 -12.82 -0.45
CA ASN A 283 -19.62 -12.94 0.82
C ASN A 283 -19.83 -11.74 1.76
N GLN A 284 -19.73 -12.01 3.06
CA GLN A 284 -19.63 -10.99 4.12
C GLN A 284 -18.37 -10.07 3.98
N PHE A 285 -17.45 -10.35 3.03
CA PHE A 285 -16.17 -9.67 2.84
C PHE A 285 -16.07 -8.79 1.57
N GLY A 286 -17.19 -8.49 0.94
CA GLY A 286 -17.55 -7.55 -0.13
C GLY A 286 -16.48 -7.07 -1.14
N ILE A 287 -15.34 -6.53 -0.73
CA ILE A 287 -14.37 -5.85 -1.63
C ILE A 287 -13.26 -6.78 -2.14
N ARG A 288 -12.90 -7.84 -1.39
CA ARG A 288 -11.81 -8.74 -1.84
C ARG A 288 -12.16 -9.43 -3.16
N ASP A 289 -13.40 -9.87 -3.30
CA ASP A 289 -13.86 -10.62 -4.48
C ASP A 289 -14.30 -9.71 -5.62
N LEU A 290 -14.35 -8.38 -5.39
CA LEU A 290 -14.85 -7.44 -6.39
C LEU A 290 -14.04 -7.49 -7.70
N LYS A 291 -12.72 -7.72 -7.65
CA LYS A 291 -11.91 -7.88 -8.88
C LYS A 291 -12.38 -9.09 -9.68
N SER A 292 -12.56 -10.24 -9.03
CA SER A 292 -13.03 -11.48 -9.71
C SER A 292 -14.45 -11.34 -10.27
N ILE A 293 -15.30 -10.59 -9.58
CA ILE A 293 -16.67 -10.32 -10.05
C ILE A 293 -16.63 -9.42 -11.30
N LEU A 294 -15.84 -8.34 -11.26
CA LEU A 294 -15.67 -7.45 -12.39
C LEU A 294 -15.05 -8.15 -13.60
N ASP A 295 -14.06 -9.01 -13.37
CA ASP A 295 -13.44 -9.81 -14.42
C ASP A 295 -14.46 -10.79 -15.05
N GLY A 296 -15.24 -11.48 -14.23
CA GLY A 296 -16.32 -12.35 -14.69
C GLY A 296 -17.45 -11.60 -15.43
N MET A 297 -17.71 -10.34 -15.10
CA MET A 297 -18.75 -9.54 -15.76
C MET A 297 -18.28 -8.91 -17.07
N PHE A 298 -17.01 -8.48 -17.14
CA PHE A 298 -16.53 -7.60 -18.20
C PHE A 298 -15.28 -8.10 -18.93
N GLY A 299 -14.56 -9.11 -18.40
CA GLY A 299 -13.28 -9.57 -18.92
C GLY A 299 -13.35 -10.04 -20.37
N GLU A 300 -14.35 -10.84 -20.73
CA GLU A 300 -14.55 -11.31 -22.12
C GLU A 300 -14.79 -10.15 -23.07
N GLN A 301 -15.62 -9.21 -22.68
CA GLN A 301 -15.95 -8.03 -23.49
C GLN A 301 -14.75 -7.09 -23.68
N LEU A 302 -13.92 -6.89 -22.60
CA LEU A 302 -12.69 -6.11 -22.69
C LEU A 302 -11.67 -6.78 -23.62
N MET A 303 -11.55 -8.13 -23.55
CA MET A 303 -10.70 -8.90 -24.44
C MET A 303 -11.14 -8.73 -25.91
N HIS A 304 -12.44 -8.85 -26.19
CA HIS A 304 -12.98 -8.64 -27.55
C HIS A 304 -12.75 -7.22 -28.07
N ALA A 305 -13.00 -6.21 -27.24
CA ALA A 305 -12.72 -4.83 -27.61
C ALA A 305 -11.25 -4.61 -27.99
N ARG A 306 -10.33 -5.19 -27.22
CA ARG A 306 -8.90 -5.09 -27.52
C ARG A 306 -8.52 -5.81 -28.81
N ARG A 307 -9.07 -6.98 -29.07
CA ARG A 307 -8.85 -7.73 -30.34
C ARG A 307 -9.35 -6.94 -31.55
N ASN A 308 -10.44 -6.18 -31.40
CA ASN A 308 -10.99 -5.33 -32.44
C ASN A 308 -10.26 -3.97 -32.57
N GLY A 309 -9.09 -3.81 -31.94
CA GLY A 309 -8.24 -2.64 -32.10
C GLY A 309 -8.61 -1.44 -31.21
N ALA A 310 -9.55 -1.59 -30.27
CA ALA A 310 -9.87 -0.51 -29.34
C ALA A 310 -8.65 -0.15 -28.46
N THR A 311 -8.54 1.13 -28.14
CA THR A 311 -7.59 1.67 -27.15
C THR A 311 -8.29 2.34 -26.00
N GLN A 312 -9.51 2.86 -26.25
CA GLN A 312 -10.37 3.55 -25.29
C GLN A 312 -11.77 2.95 -25.34
N VAL A 313 -12.36 2.72 -24.18
CA VAL A 313 -13.65 2.05 -24.05
C VAL A 313 -14.58 2.74 -23.08
N ARG A 314 -15.87 2.62 -23.35
CA ARG A 314 -16.97 3.05 -22.49
C ARG A 314 -17.86 1.85 -22.22
N LEU A 315 -18.14 1.59 -20.96
CA LEU A 315 -19.07 0.53 -20.53
C LEU A 315 -20.45 1.16 -20.34
N VAL A 316 -21.39 0.76 -21.17
CA VAL A 316 -22.77 1.25 -21.16
C VAL A 316 -23.75 0.08 -21.02
N VAL A 317 -24.99 0.39 -20.66
CA VAL A 317 -26.07 -0.62 -20.63
C VAL A 317 -26.68 -0.72 -22.02
N GLY A 318 -26.79 -1.93 -22.57
CA GLY A 318 -27.49 -2.23 -23.81
C GLY A 318 -29.01 -2.21 -23.64
N GLU A 319 -29.75 -2.32 -24.75
CA GLU A 319 -31.23 -2.33 -24.74
C GLU A 319 -31.81 -3.53 -23.97
N ASP A 320 -31.08 -4.62 -23.93
CA ASP A 320 -31.38 -5.84 -23.19
C ASP A 320 -30.96 -5.82 -21.71
N GLY A 321 -30.42 -4.67 -21.22
CA GLY A 321 -29.90 -4.51 -19.86
C GLY A 321 -28.52 -5.13 -19.63
N THR A 322 -27.88 -5.71 -20.64
CA THR A 322 -26.52 -6.26 -20.54
C THR A 322 -25.47 -5.17 -20.70
N ALA A 323 -24.26 -5.44 -20.23
CA ALA A 323 -23.14 -4.54 -20.43
C ALA A 323 -22.65 -4.58 -21.89
N VAL A 324 -22.48 -3.42 -22.49
CA VAL A 324 -21.95 -3.26 -23.85
C VAL A 324 -20.73 -2.36 -23.81
N ILE A 325 -19.66 -2.78 -24.49
CA ILE A 325 -18.48 -1.95 -24.70
C ILE A 325 -18.64 -1.17 -26.01
N ARG A 326 -18.54 0.16 -25.92
CA ARG A 326 -18.45 1.05 -27.08
C ARG A 326 -17.04 1.62 -27.18
N ASN A 327 -16.50 1.66 -28.40
CA ASN A 327 -15.26 2.38 -28.67
C ASN A 327 -15.51 3.89 -28.54
N ALA A 328 -14.69 4.58 -27.77
CA ALA A 328 -14.84 6.02 -27.54
C ALA A 328 -14.74 6.83 -28.85
N SER A 329 -13.97 6.35 -29.82
CA SER A 329 -13.82 6.96 -31.15
C SER A 329 -15.07 6.92 -32.05
N GLN A 330 -16.14 6.18 -31.68
CA GLN A 330 -17.37 6.06 -32.47
C GLN A 330 -18.54 6.95 -31.96
N SER A 331 -18.36 7.77 -30.92
CA SER A 331 -19.41 8.58 -30.33
C SER A 331 -19.63 9.96 -31.02
N GLY A 332 -19.02 10.17 -32.20
CA GLY A 332 -19.13 11.45 -32.97
C GLY A 332 -20.31 11.60 -33.91
N SER A 333 -21.23 10.61 -34.05
CA SER A 333 -22.27 10.66 -35.10
C SER A 333 -23.71 10.39 -34.68
N ALA A 334 -24.05 10.49 -33.39
CA ALA A 334 -25.45 10.33 -32.96
C ALA A 334 -25.86 11.41 -31.95
N GLY A 335 -26.09 12.62 -32.40
CA GLY A 335 -26.51 13.71 -31.49
C GLY A 335 -26.84 15.04 -32.16
N SER A 336 -27.37 15.03 -33.39
CA SER A 336 -27.90 16.26 -34.01
C SER A 336 -29.12 15.97 -34.87
N ALA A 337 -30.17 15.46 -34.28
CA ALA A 337 -31.51 15.47 -34.90
C ALA A 337 -32.53 15.23 -33.79
N ALA A 338 -33.04 16.31 -33.21
CA ALA A 338 -34.39 16.49 -32.72
C ALA A 338 -34.49 17.66 -31.74
N LEU A 339 -34.53 18.86 -32.26
CA LEU A 339 -35.25 19.99 -31.64
C LEU A 339 -35.76 20.85 -32.82
N LYS A 340 -36.92 20.50 -33.28
CA LYS A 340 -37.86 21.43 -33.88
C LYS A 340 -39.22 21.20 -33.26
#